data_1a5ab0543c3928f558a593959de09554
#
_entry.id   1a5ab0543c3928f558a593959de09554
#
_cell.length_a   1.000
_cell.length_b   1.000
_cell.length_c   1.000
_cell.angle_alpha   90.00
_cell.angle_beta   90.00
_cell.angle_gamma   90.00
#
_symmetry.space_group_name_H-M   'P 1'
#
loop_
_entity.id
_entity.type
_entity.pdbx_description
1 polymer ?
#
loop_
_entity_poly.entity_id
_entity_poly.type
_entity_poly.pdbx_seq_one_letter_code
_entity_poly.pdbx_strand_id
1 'polypeptide(L)'
;MRKSLCVLLAAVLAVSAFSGCTVQQNPDADDGKLHVVTTIFAPYDFARQVGGDDVSVTMLLRPGCEVHAYEPTPKDIIAIRNADVFIYVGGESDAWVQTVLEGVDNPDLRVVTLMDCVELLHEETVEGMQAERHGHDHDEEDEDEEELDEHVWTSPRNAARICRKLCDTFSAADSAHAAQYAQRCGDYVEKLNQLDADFQDVVEHAARKTMVFADRFPLR
;
A
#
# COMPACT_ATOMS: atom_id res chain seq x y z
N MET A 1 47.96 39.75 -23.58
CA MET A 1 47.38 38.41 -23.74
C MET A 1 47.28 37.60 -22.43
N ARG A 2 48.33 37.47 -21.59
CA ARG A 2 48.25 36.70 -20.33
C ARG A 2 47.25 37.25 -19.31
N LYS A 3 47.15 38.60 -19.16
CA LYS A 3 46.20 39.21 -18.21
C LYS A 3 44.73 39.03 -18.64
N SER A 4 44.44 39.06 -19.92
CA SER A 4 43.09 38.85 -20.46
C SER A 4 42.63 37.39 -20.28
N LEU A 5 43.56 36.41 -20.37
CA LEU A 5 43.26 35.01 -20.17
C LEU A 5 42.94 34.71 -18.71
N CYS A 6 43.65 35.32 -17.77
CA CYS A 6 43.36 35.15 -16.31
C CYS A 6 41.99 35.75 -15.91
N VAL A 7 41.58 36.87 -16.51
CA VAL A 7 40.27 37.46 -16.25
C VAL A 7 39.14 36.57 -16.78
N LEU A 8 39.31 35.99 -17.96
CA LEU A 8 38.35 35.03 -18.55
C LEU A 8 38.22 33.75 -17.74
N LEU A 9 39.34 33.22 -17.26
CA LEU A 9 39.34 32.05 -16.40
C LEU A 9 38.65 32.27 -15.03
N ALA A 10 38.86 33.45 -14.43
CA ALA A 10 38.21 33.86 -13.20
C ALA A 10 36.69 34.07 -13.37
N ALA A 11 36.26 34.62 -14.53
CA ALA A 11 34.84 34.79 -14.84
C ALA A 11 34.12 33.42 -15.03
N VAL A 12 34.75 32.43 -15.68
CA VAL A 12 34.20 31.08 -15.85
C VAL A 12 34.10 30.32 -14.51
N LEU A 13 35.09 30.49 -13.63
CA LEU A 13 35.03 29.89 -12.28
C LEU A 13 33.95 30.54 -11.39
N ALA A 14 33.67 31.82 -11.54
CA ALA A 14 32.62 32.53 -10.82
C ALA A 14 31.20 32.07 -11.24
N VAL A 15 31.01 31.81 -12.54
CA VAL A 15 29.70 31.32 -13.06
C VAL A 15 29.41 29.88 -12.62
N SER A 16 30.42 29.04 -12.51
CA SER A 16 30.23 27.64 -12.01
C SER A 16 29.90 27.56 -10.52
N ALA A 17 30.19 28.55 -9.72
CA ALA A 17 29.86 28.59 -8.29
C ALA A 17 28.37 28.88 -8.01
N PHE A 18 27.62 29.38 -8.98
CA PHE A 18 26.19 29.67 -8.85
C PHE A 18 25.26 28.53 -9.31
N SER A 19 25.78 27.46 -9.89
CA SER A 19 24.97 26.32 -10.39
C SER A 19 24.71 25.22 -9.33
N GLY A 20 24.99 25.50 -8.08
CA GLY A 20 24.94 24.51 -6.97
C GLY A 20 23.71 24.61 -6.06
N CYS A 21 22.59 25.18 -6.50
CA CYS A 21 21.34 25.01 -5.77
C CYS A 21 20.69 23.68 -6.18
N THR A 22 21.18 22.56 -5.64
CA THR A 22 20.31 21.42 -5.44
C THR A 22 19.26 21.87 -4.42
N VAL A 23 18.02 22.03 -4.88
CA VAL A 23 16.86 22.13 -3.99
C VAL A 23 16.86 20.82 -3.20
N GLN A 24 17.38 20.89 -1.99
CA GLN A 24 17.18 19.86 -1.00
C GLN A 24 15.69 19.94 -0.70
N GLN A 25 14.91 18.99 -1.26
CA GLN A 25 13.51 18.84 -0.91
C GLN A 25 13.49 18.62 0.60
N ASN A 26 12.98 19.61 1.30
CA ASN A 26 12.72 19.49 2.73
C ASN A 26 11.57 18.47 2.82
N PRO A 27 11.73 17.30 3.46
CA PRO A 27 10.64 16.32 3.55
C PRO A 27 9.43 16.84 4.34
N ASP A 28 9.57 17.98 5.01
CA ASP A 28 8.54 18.67 5.78
C ASP A 28 7.93 19.88 5.06
N ALA A 29 8.19 20.08 3.77
CA ALA A 29 7.47 21.07 3.00
C ALA A 29 6.06 20.53 2.77
N ASP A 30 5.06 21.16 3.39
CA ASP A 30 3.64 20.96 3.08
C ASP A 30 3.46 21.22 1.56
N ASP A 31 3.37 20.13 0.80
CA ASP A 31 3.15 20.16 -0.64
C ASP A 31 1.66 20.27 -0.98
N GLY A 32 0.80 20.44 0.04
CA GLY A 32 -0.65 20.54 -0.08
C GLY A 32 -1.33 19.23 -0.46
N LYS A 33 -0.62 18.10 -0.36
CA LYS A 33 -1.14 16.77 -0.67
C LYS A 33 -1.42 15.99 0.61
N LEU A 34 -2.38 15.09 0.52
CA LEU A 34 -2.62 14.11 1.57
C LEU A 34 -1.49 13.08 1.59
N HIS A 35 -0.77 12.95 2.70
CA HIS A 35 0.32 12.00 2.86
C HIS A 35 -0.21 10.64 3.29
N VAL A 36 -0.05 9.66 2.42
CA VAL A 36 -0.54 8.29 2.62
C VAL A 36 0.65 7.34 2.72
N VAL A 37 0.67 6.49 3.75
CA VAL A 37 1.65 5.42 3.89
C VAL A 37 0.95 4.07 3.76
N THR A 38 1.55 3.14 3.03
CA THR A 38 0.99 1.80 2.82
C THR A 38 2.05 0.72 3.06
N THR A 39 1.63 -0.47 3.49
CA THR A 39 2.58 -1.58 3.70
C THR A 39 3.04 -2.17 2.39
N ILE A 40 2.13 -2.64 1.53
CA ILE A 40 2.42 -3.39 0.30
C ILE A 40 1.90 -2.69 -0.97
N PHE A 41 2.11 -3.33 -2.13
CA PHE A 41 1.76 -2.76 -3.43
C PHE A 41 0.25 -2.59 -3.64
N ALA A 42 -0.60 -3.54 -3.22
CA ALA A 42 -2.03 -3.46 -3.51
C ALA A 42 -2.68 -2.18 -2.91
N PRO A 43 -2.58 -1.90 -1.60
CA PRO A 43 -3.08 -0.65 -1.05
C PRO A 43 -2.36 0.60 -1.59
N TYR A 44 -1.08 0.49 -1.98
CA TYR A 44 -0.36 1.58 -2.65
C TYR A 44 -1.01 1.95 -3.99
N ASP A 45 -1.32 0.96 -4.82
CA ASP A 45 -1.97 1.23 -6.11
C ASP A 45 -3.38 1.75 -5.91
N PHE A 46 -4.18 1.15 -5.03
CA PHE A 46 -5.54 1.62 -4.72
C PHE A 46 -5.55 3.08 -4.24
N ALA A 47 -4.63 3.44 -3.34
CA ALA A 47 -4.49 4.80 -2.87
C ALA A 47 -4.19 5.79 -4.02
N ARG A 48 -3.32 5.39 -4.94
CA ARG A 48 -3.00 6.21 -6.12
C ARG A 48 -4.15 6.31 -7.12
N GLN A 49 -4.89 5.23 -7.34
CA GLN A 49 -6.05 5.25 -8.24
C GLN A 49 -7.15 6.17 -7.73
N VAL A 50 -7.40 6.18 -6.42
CA VAL A 50 -8.40 7.04 -5.78
C VAL A 50 -7.88 8.47 -5.59
N GLY A 51 -6.67 8.61 -5.10
CA GLY A 51 -6.09 9.89 -4.71
C GLY A 51 -5.56 10.72 -5.89
N GLY A 52 -5.02 10.05 -6.92
CA GLY A 52 -4.41 10.72 -8.08
C GLY A 52 -3.24 11.62 -7.68
N ASP A 53 -3.23 12.84 -8.21
CA ASP A 53 -2.17 13.84 -7.95
C ASP A 53 -2.36 14.59 -6.62
N ASP A 54 -3.51 14.42 -5.98
CA ASP A 54 -3.84 15.11 -4.71
C ASP A 54 -3.33 14.34 -3.48
N VAL A 55 -2.70 13.17 -3.68
CA VAL A 55 -2.07 12.38 -2.62
C VAL A 55 -0.59 12.15 -2.90
N SER A 56 0.19 12.02 -1.83
CA SER A 56 1.58 11.55 -1.85
C SER A 56 1.65 10.18 -1.17
N VAL A 57 1.86 9.11 -1.94
CA VAL A 57 1.81 7.75 -1.39
C VAL A 57 3.21 7.17 -1.23
N THR A 58 3.53 6.73 -0.02
CA THR A 58 4.76 6.01 0.31
C THR A 58 4.44 4.55 0.59
N MET A 59 5.10 3.64 -0.11
CA MET A 59 5.04 2.20 0.16
C MET A 59 6.24 1.78 0.99
N LEU A 60 6.00 1.08 2.11
CA LEU A 60 7.06 0.65 3.03
C LEU A 60 7.84 -0.54 2.47
N LEU A 61 7.13 -1.57 2.03
CA LEU A 61 7.75 -2.77 1.49
C LEU A 61 8.29 -2.50 0.08
N ARG A 62 9.58 -2.74 -0.11
CA ARG A 62 10.22 -2.56 -1.43
C ARG A 62 9.81 -3.66 -2.39
N PRO A 63 9.67 -3.36 -3.70
CA PRO A 63 9.41 -4.39 -4.70
C PRO A 63 10.41 -5.54 -4.62
N GLY A 64 9.90 -6.78 -4.63
CA GLY A 64 10.72 -7.99 -4.54
C GLY A 64 11.13 -8.41 -3.13
N CYS A 65 10.66 -7.73 -2.09
CA CYS A 65 10.81 -8.19 -0.72
C CYS A 65 9.65 -9.10 -0.31
N GLU A 66 9.94 -10.04 0.59
CA GLU A 66 8.96 -10.96 1.15
C GLU A 66 8.05 -10.24 2.15
N VAL A 67 6.74 -10.42 2.02
CA VAL A 67 5.73 -9.73 2.85
C VAL A 67 5.74 -10.29 4.27
N HIS A 68 5.73 -11.62 4.40
CA HIS A 68 5.59 -12.32 5.70
C HIS A 68 6.84 -12.19 6.60
N ALA A 69 7.97 -11.73 6.06
CA ALA A 69 9.21 -11.51 6.81
C ALA A 69 9.55 -10.02 6.98
N TYR A 70 8.59 -9.13 6.74
CA TYR A 70 8.83 -7.70 6.81
C TYR A 70 8.86 -7.20 8.26
N GLU A 71 9.95 -6.53 8.62
CA GLU A 71 10.08 -5.80 9.88
C GLU A 71 10.26 -4.30 9.59
N PRO A 72 9.49 -3.41 10.25
CA PRO A 72 9.59 -1.98 9.98
C PRO A 72 10.91 -1.40 10.49
N THR A 73 11.54 -0.58 9.66
CA THR A 73 12.72 0.18 10.07
C THR A 73 12.31 1.44 10.86
N PRO A 74 13.24 2.06 11.63
CA PRO A 74 12.97 3.34 12.28
C PRO A 74 12.48 4.44 11.30
N LYS A 75 12.91 4.38 10.04
CA LYS A 75 12.46 5.31 9.00
C LYS A 75 10.99 5.08 8.66
N ASP A 76 10.57 3.83 8.61
CA ASP A 76 9.19 3.46 8.30
C ASP A 76 8.24 3.90 9.43
N ILE A 77 8.67 3.72 10.68
CA ILE A 77 7.93 4.21 11.86
C ILE A 77 7.75 5.73 11.83
N ILE A 78 8.82 6.48 11.44
CA ILE A 78 8.73 7.93 11.27
C ILE A 78 7.77 8.29 10.14
N ALA A 79 7.78 7.56 9.03
CA ALA A 79 6.87 7.79 7.92
C ALA A 79 5.40 7.58 8.34
N ILE A 80 5.10 6.49 9.07
CA ILE A 80 3.75 6.22 9.60
C ILE A 80 3.32 7.34 10.56
N ARG A 81 4.20 7.75 11.47
CA ARG A 81 3.87 8.80 12.44
C ARG A 81 3.54 10.14 11.79
N ASN A 82 4.16 10.45 10.67
CA ASN A 82 3.98 11.72 9.97
C ASN A 82 2.92 11.65 8.84
N ALA A 83 2.26 10.52 8.67
CA ALA A 83 1.21 10.35 7.67
C ALA A 83 -0.14 10.93 8.12
N ASP A 84 -0.97 11.32 7.16
CA ASP A 84 -2.39 11.63 7.36
C ASP A 84 -3.24 10.35 7.35
N VAL A 85 -2.82 9.38 6.50
CA VAL A 85 -3.48 8.09 6.37
C VAL A 85 -2.45 6.97 6.32
N PHE A 86 -2.65 5.93 7.13
CA PHE A 86 -1.88 4.70 7.09
C PHE A 86 -2.78 3.54 6.68
N ILE A 87 -2.37 2.77 5.67
CA ILE A 87 -3.14 1.67 5.10
C ILE A 87 -2.30 0.40 5.15
N TYR A 88 -2.84 -0.65 5.76
CA TYR A 88 -2.20 -1.95 5.84
C TYR A 88 -3.23 -3.08 5.63
N VAL A 89 -2.75 -4.30 5.44
CA VAL A 89 -3.64 -5.43 5.13
C VAL A 89 -4.37 -5.90 6.37
N GLY A 90 -3.67 -6.15 7.44
CA GLY A 90 -4.10 -6.87 8.63
C GLY A 90 -3.57 -8.31 8.62
N GLY A 91 -4.03 -9.11 9.60
CA GLY A 91 -3.60 -10.48 9.77
C GLY A 91 -2.20 -10.63 10.33
N GLU A 92 -1.63 -11.83 10.19
CA GLU A 92 -0.34 -12.19 10.79
C GLU A 92 0.85 -11.44 10.17
N SER A 93 0.81 -11.22 8.85
CA SER A 93 1.86 -10.50 8.11
C SER A 93 2.05 -9.07 8.60
N ASP A 94 1.01 -8.46 9.16
CA ASP A 94 1.00 -7.10 9.68
C ASP A 94 0.92 -7.04 11.23
N ALA A 95 1.19 -8.15 11.95
CA ALA A 95 1.11 -8.20 13.43
C ALA A 95 1.98 -7.14 14.13
N TRP A 96 3.08 -6.72 13.51
CA TRP A 96 3.96 -5.65 13.98
C TRP A 96 3.27 -4.28 14.03
N VAL A 97 2.21 -4.08 13.24
CA VAL A 97 1.52 -2.77 13.11
C VAL A 97 0.94 -2.32 14.43
N GLN A 98 0.31 -3.22 15.20
CA GLN A 98 -0.27 -2.88 16.49
C GLN A 98 0.77 -2.26 17.44
N THR A 99 1.96 -2.88 17.54
CA THR A 99 3.04 -2.39 18.39
C THR A 99 3.54 -1.00 17.93
N VAL A 100 3.60 -0.77 16.63
CA VAL A 100 4.01 0.54 16.08
C VAL A 100 2.96 1.60 16.40
N LEU A 101 1.67 1.31 16.17
CA LEU A 101 0.57 2.26 16.42
C LEU A 101 0.44 2.66 17.89
N GLU A 102 0.74 1.75 18.84
CA GLU A 102 0.80 2.07 20.27
C GLU A 102 1.85 3.14 20.61
N GLY A 103 2.91 3.22 19.80
CA GLY A 103 4.00 4.21 19.97
C GLY A 103 3.85 5.47 19.11
N VAL A 104 2.81 5.56 18.27
CA VAL A 104 2.56 6.71 17.39
C VAL A 104 1.74 7.77 18.12
N ASP A 105 2.34 8.94 18.34
CA ASP A 105 1.68 10.12 18.91
C ASP A 105 1.23 11.05 17.75
N ASN A 106 0.19 10.62 17.02
CA ASN A 106 -0.46 11.40 15.97
C ASN A 106 -1.97 11.18 16.06
N PRO A 107 -2.71 12.08 16.75
CA PRO A 107 -4.16 11.95 16.97
C PRO A 107 -4.98 12.13 15.68
N ASP A 108 -4.40 12.72 14.64
CA ASP A 108 -5.06 12.96 13.35
C ASP A 108 -4.81 11.83 12.34
N LEU A 109 -3.93 10.87 12.65
CA LEU A 109 -3.64 9.72 11.79
C LEU A 109 -4.90 8.87 11.61
N ARG A 110 -5.32 8.71 10.37
CA ARG A 110 -6.39 7.78 9.99
C ARG A 110 -5.78 6.45 9.59
N VAL A 111 -6.26 5.39 10.22
CA VAL A 111 -5.80 4.03 9.95
C VAL A 111 -6.89 3.27 9.19
N VAL A 112 -6.50 2.58 8.13
CA VAL A 112 -7.37 1.70 7.34
C VAL A 112 -6.75 0.32 7.26
N THR A 113 -7.47 -0.68 7.78
CA THR A 113 -7.13 -2.09 7.62
C THR A 113 -7.94 -2.65 6.46
N LEU A 114 -7.28 -3.31 5.48
CA LEU A 114 -7.97 -3.85 4.32
C LEU A 114 -8.96 -4.96 4.71
N MET A 115 -8.56 -5.82 5.64
CA MET A 115 -9.40 -6.90 6.14
C MET A 115 -10.69 -6.39 6.77
N ASP A 116 -10.68 -5.22 7.41
CA ASP A 116 -11.89 -4.59 7.98
C ASP A 116 -12.85 -4.03 6.92
N CYS A 117 -12.41 -3.94 5.67
CA CYS A 117 -13.24 -3.38 4.58
C CYS A 117 -14.13 -4.44 3.90
N VAL A 118 -13.93 -5.72 4.20
CA VAL A 118 -14.50 -6.84 3.43
C VAL A 118 -15.05 -7.93 4.36
N GLU A 119 -15.79 -8.86 3.80
CA GLU A 119 -16.17 -10.09 4.47
C GLU A 119 -15.00 -11.08 4.37
N LEU A 120 -14.53 -11.55 5.52
CA LEU A 120 -13.36 -12.42 5.58
C LEU A 120 -13.76 -13.87 5.34
N LEU A 121 -12.86 -14.62 4.72
CA LEU A 121 -12.95 -16.06 4.52
C LEU A 121 -11.84 -16.73 5.33
N HIS A 122 -12.12 -17.97 5.80
CA HIS A 122 -11.10 -18.80 6.43
C HIS A 122 -10.19 -19.41 5.38
N GLU A 123 -8.93 -19.62 5.73
CA GLU A 123 -8.04 -20.39 4.89
C GLU A 123 -8.53 -21.84 4.79
N GLU A 124 -8.69 -22.32 3.56
CA GLU A 124 -9.04 -23.72 3.32
C GLU A 124 -7.79 -24.48 2.87
N THR A 125 -7.42 -25.52 3.61
CA THR A 125 -6.41 -26.47 3.18
C THR A 125 -7.07 -27.50 2.27
N VAL A 126 -6.71 -27.48 0.97
CA VAL A 126 -7.19 -28.47 0.00
C VAL A 126 -6.20 -29.61 -0.17
N GLU A 127 -6.67 -30.76 -0.71
CA GLU A 127 -5.82 -31.94 -0.92
C GLU A 127 -4.58 -31.59 -1.77
N GLY A 128 -3.40 -31.84 -1.22
CA GLY A 128 -2.10 -31.55 -1.83
C GLY A 128 -1.44 -30.25 -1.38
N MET A 129 -2.12 -29.40 -0.63
CA MET A 129 -1.48 -28.25 0.04
C MET A 129 -0.69 -28.73 1.26
N GLN A 130 0.48 -28.10 1.46
CA GLN A 130 1.20 -28.22 2.72
C GLN A 130 0.74 -27.08 3.62
N ALA A 131 0.20 -27.41 4.79
CA ALA A 131 -0.11 -26.39 5.80
C ALA A 131 1.18 -25.64 6.18
N GLU A 132 1.11 -24.33 6.19
CA GLU A 132 2.22 -23.49 6.69
C GLU A 132 2.36 -23.74 8.19
N ARG A 133 3.50 -24.30 8.59
CA ARG A 133 3.87 -24.36 10.00
C ARG A 133 4.50 -23.03 10.37
N HIS A 134 3.69 -22.11 10.87
CA HIS A 134 4.21 -20.98 11.61
C HIS A 134 4.83 -21.53 12.90
N GLY A 135 6.15 -21.34 13.05
CA GLY A 135 6.93 -21.97 14.12
C GLY A 135 6.66 -21.35 15.49
N HIS A 136 5.53 -21.66 16.08
CA HIS A 136 5.32 -21.46 17.50
C HIS A 136 5.53 -22.81 18.22
N ASP A 137 6.71 -22.95 18.86
CA ASP A 137 6.98 -24.01 19.85
C ASP A 137 6.11 -23.74 21.08
N HIS A 138 4.86 -24.14 21.06
CA HIS A 138 4.05 -24.28 22.25
C HIS A 138 3.41 -25.69 22.26
N ASP A 139 3.91 -26.50 23.19
CA ASP A 139 3.30 -27.74 23.63
C ASP A 139 2.03 -27.40 24.44
N GLU A 140 0.91 -27.13 23.80
CA GLU A 140 -0.42 -27.22 24.41
C GLU A 140 -1.45 -27.44 23.30
N GLU A 141 -2.50 -28.22 23.58
CA GLU A 141 -3.59 -28.58 22.68
C GLU A 141 -4.39 -27.34 22.25
N ASP A 142 -3.88 -26.62 21.26
CA ASP A 142 -4.58 -25.51 20.66
C ASP A 142 -5.58 -26.07 19.65
N GLU A 143 -6.87 -25.83 19.92
CA GLU A 143 -7.94 -25.96 18.94
C GLU A 143 -7.48 -25.21 17.68
N ASP A 144 -7.53 -25.88 16.51
CA ASP A 144 -7.20 -25.28 15.20
C ASP A 144 -7.99 -23.97 15.05
N GLU A 145 -7.40 -22.84 15.45
CA GLU A 145 -7.96 -21.54 15.11
C GLU A 145 -7.87 -21.41 13.58
N GLU A 146 -9.03 -21.54 12.93
CA GLU A 146 -9.13 -21.41 11.47
C GLU A 146 -8.59 -20.04 11.07
N GLU A 147 -7.43 -20.04 10.45
CA GLU A 147 -6.72 -18.84 10.02
C GLU A 147 -7.51 -18.08 8.94
N LEU A 148 -7.57 -16.76 9.06
CA LEU A 148 -8.28 -15.91 8.11
C LEU A 148 -7.40 -15.59 6.90
N ASP A 149 -7.96 -15.68 5.69
CA ASP A 149 -7.25 -15.35 4.46
C ASP A 149 -6.95 -13.85 4.36
N GLU A 150 -5.67 -13.49 4.45
CA GLU A 150 -5.18 -12.12 4.36
C GLU A 150 -5.21 -11.55 2.94
N HIS A 151 -5.31 -12.41 1.89
CA HIS A 151 -5.18 -11.99 0.49
C HIS A 151 -6.44 -11.30 -0.06
N VAL A 152 -7.11 -10.52 0.77
CA VAL A 152 -8.41 -9.87 0.49
C VAL A 152 -8.41 -8.97 -0.74
N TRP A 153 -7.25 -8.45 -1.14
CA TRP A 153 -7.11 -7.54 -2.29
C TRP A 153 -7.12 -8.23 -3.65
N THR A 154 -7.01 -9.56 -3.70
CA THR A 154 -6.95 -10.33 -4.95
C THR A 154 -8.32 -10.42 -5.64
N SER A 155 -9.41 -10.30 -4.87
CA SER A 155 -10.77 -10.25 -5.40
C SER A 155 -11.10 -8.84 -5.94
N PRO A 156 -11.50 -8.67 -7.22
CA PRO A 156 -11.92 -7.38 -7.75
C PRO A 156 -13.10 -6.75 -6.99
N ARG A 157 -14.00 -7.58 -6.45
CA ARG A 157 -15.12 -7.11 -5.62
C ARG A 157 -14.65 -6.53 -4.30
N ASN A 158 -13.70 -7.17 -3.67
CA ASN A 158 -13.09 -6.68 -2.43
C ASN A 158 -12.28 -5.42 -2.70
N ALA A 159 -11.47 -5.39 -3.77
CA ALA A 159 -10.74 -4.22 -4.21
C ALA A 159 -11.68 -3.01 -4.41
N ALA A 160 -12.87 -3.23 -5.00
CA ALA A 160 -13.87 -2.17 -5.16
C ALA A 160 -14.43 -1.68 -3.82
N ARG A 161 -14.62 -2.56 -2.82
CA ARG A 161 -15.05 -2.16 -1.45
C ARG A 161 -13.95 -1.37 -0.75
N ILE A 162 -12.71 -1.83 -0.83
CA ILE A 162 -11.53 -1.16 -0.28
C ILE A 162 -11.39 0.24 -0.89
N CYS A 163 -11.46 0.39 -2.21
CA CYS A 163 -11.37 1.69 -2.88
C CYS A 163 -12.45 2.68 -2.42
N ARG A 164 -13.68 2.22 -2.18
CA ARG A 164 -14.74 3.08 -1.61
C ARG A 164 -14.40 3.54 -0.20
N LYS A 165 -13.89 2.63 0.64
CA LYS A 165 -13.44 2.99 1.99
C LYS A 165 -12.30 4.01 1.96
N LEU A 166 -11.33 3.85 1.04
CA LEU A 166 -10.25 4.82 0.86
C LEU A 166 -10.80 6.19 0.40
N CYS A 167 -11.76 6.20 -0.53
CA CYS A 167 -12.42 7.43 -0.97
C CYS A 167 -13.07 8.18 0.20
N ASP A 168 -13.81 7.47 1.05
CA ASP A 168 -14.45 8.06 2.24
C ASP A 168 -13.40 8.60 3.22
N THR A 169 -12.32 7.85 3.44
CA THR A 169 -11.23 8.22 4.33
C THR A 169 -10.49 9.46 3.84
N PHE A 170 -10.14 9.50 2.54
CA PHE A 170 -9.45 10.64 1.92
C PHE A 170 -10.34 11.88 1.92
N SER A 171 -11.62 11.74 1.58
CA SER A 171 -12.59 12.85 1.60
C SER A 171 -12.78 13.42 3.00
N ALA A 172 -12.68 12.58 4.04
CA ALA A 172 -12.76 13.04 5.43
C ALA A 172 -11.47 13.70 5.91
N ALA A 173 -10.30 13.31 5.36
CA ALA A 173 -9.01 13.90 5.68
C ALA A 173 -8.79 15.22 4.93
N ASP A 174 -9.20 15.26 3.65
CA ASP A 174 -9.03 16.37 2.72
C ASP A 174 -10.33 16.63 1.96
N SER A 175 -11.18 17.40 2.61
CA SER A 175 -12.50 17.74 2.06
C SER A 175 -12.45 18.66 0.84
N ALA A 176 -11.33 19.34 0.60
CA ALA A 176 -11.16 20.22 -0.55
C ALA A 176 -11.11 19.42 -1.87
N HIS A 177 -10.60 18.19 -1.84
CA HIS A 177 -10.48 17.32 -3.01
C HIS A 177 -11.49 16.15 -3.01
N ALA A 178 -12.50 16.17 -2.12
CA ALA A 178 -13.48 15.08 -1.98
C ALA A 178 -14.21 14.72 -3.30
N ALA A 179 -14.54 15.72 -4.13
CA ALA A 179 -15.20 15.49 -5.40
C ALA A 179 -14.29 14.77 -6.41
N GLN A 180 -12.99 15.09 -6.42
CA GLN A 180 -11.98 14.44 -7.25
C GLN A 180 -11.75 12.99 -6.82
N TYR A 181 -11.67 12.74 -5.51
CA TYR A 181 -11.58 11.37 -4.97
C TYR A 181 -12.80 10.54 -5.36
N ALA A 182 -14.01 11.09 -5.21
CA ALA A 182 -15.24 10.39 -5.57
C ALA A 182 -15.30 10.05 -7.06
N GLN A 183 -14.89 10.97 -7.94
CA GLN A 183 -14.87 10.75 -9.38
C GLN A 183 -13.89 9.62 -9.74
N ARG A 184 -12.62 9.70 -9.30
CA ARG A 184 -11.59 8.70 -9.60
C ARG A 184 -11.95 7.33 -9.02
N CYS A 185 -12.48 7.30 -7.81
CA CYS A 185 -12.96 6.07 -7.19
C CYS A 185 -14.08 5.43 -8.03
N GLY A 186 -15.06 6.21 -8.49
CA GLY A 186 -16.12 5.72 -9.36
C GLY A 186 -15.59 5.09 -10.65
N ASP A 187 -14.70 5.80 -11.33
CA ASP A 187 -14.06 5.36 -12.59
C ASP A 187 -13.22 4.09 -12.39
N TYR A 188 -12.54 3.95 -11.26
CA TYR A 188 -11.72 2.78 -10.95
C TYR A 188 -12.56 1.57 -10.55
N VAL A 189 -13.59 1.79 -9.73
CA VAL A 189 -14.56 0.76 -9.33
C VAL A 189 -15.30 0.19 -10.54
N GLU A 190 -15.63 1.01 -11.55
CA GLU A 190 -16.22 0.51 -12.79
C GLU A 190 -15.28 -0.47 -13.52
N LYS A 191 -13.97 -0.17 -13.58
CA LYS A 191 -12.97 -1.08 -14.16
C LYS A 191 -12.84 -2.38 -13.37
N LEU A 192 -12.88 -2.31 -12.03
CA LEU A 192 -12.84 -3.49 -11.17
C LEU A 192 -14.09 -4.37 -11.36
N ASN A 193 -15.27 -3.77 -11.48
CA ASN A 193 -16.50 -4.50 -11.75
C ASN A 193 -16.47 -5.16 -13.14
N GLN A 194 -15.90 -4.50 -14.14
CA GLN A 194 -15.72 -5.11 -15.47
C GLN A 194 -14.74 -6.29 -15.40
N LEU A 195 -13.63 -6.16 -14.65
CA LEU A 195 -12.68 -7.25 -14.44
C LEU A 195 -13.33 -8.46 -13.74
N ASP A 196 -14.18 -8.21 -12.74
CA ASP A 196 -14.97 -9.28 -12.09
C ASP A 196 -15.89 -10.00 -13.08
N ALA A 197 -16.58 -9.25 -13.93
CA ALA A 197 -17.44 -9.81 -14.96
C ALA A 197 -16.66 -10.63 -16.00
N ASP A 198 -15.49 -10.15 -16.41
CA ASP A 198 -14.60 -10.85 -17.34
C ASP A 198 -14.10 -12.17 -16.75
N PHE A 199 -13.73 -12.19 -15.46
CA PHE A 199 -13.36 -13.43 -14.75
C PHE A 199 -14.53 -14.41 -14.69
N GLN A 200 -15.74 -13.95 -14.41
CA GLN A 200 -16.94 -14.80 -14.38
C GLN A 200 -17.21 -15.40 -15.77
N ASP A 201 -17.12 -14.59 -16.82
CA ASP A 201 -17.32 -15.06 -18.19
C ASP A 201 -16.31 -16.18 -18.56
N VAL A 202 -15.04 -15.98 -18.23
CA VAL A 202 -13.99 -16.99 -18.43
C VAL A 202 -14.32 -18.29 -17.70
N VAL A 203 -14.75 -18.22 -16.43
CA VAL A 203 -15.07 -19.41 -15.62
C VAL A 203 -16.33 -20.10 -16.13
N GLU A 204 -17.35 -19.35 -16.53
CA GLU A 204 -18.60 -19.91 -17.06
C GLU A 204 -18.36 -20.69 -18.35
N HIS A 205 -17.51 -20.17 -19.24
CA HIS A 205 -17.23 -20.78 -20.55
C HIS A 205 -16.02 -21.74 -20.54
N ALA A 206 -15.34 -21.89 -19.41
CA ALA A 206 -14.19 -22.80 -19.31
C ALA A 206 -14.59 -24.26 -19.48
N ALA A 207 -13.91 -24.97 -20.38
CA ALA A 207 -14.11 -26.40 -20.59
C ALA A 207 -13.72 -27.26 -19.36
N ARG A 208 -12.85 -26.72 -18.51
CA ARG A 208 -12.41 -27.32 -17.25
C ARG A 208 -12.42 -26.24 -16.17
N LYS A 209 -13.06 -26.53 -15.03
CA LYS A 209 -13.13 -25.61 -13.87
C LYS A 209 -12.15 -26.05 -12.77
N THR A 210 -10.95 -26.45 -13.16
CA THR A 210 -9.90 -26.89 -12.27
C THR A 210 -8.64 -26.09 -12.56
N MET A 211 -8.09 -25.45 -11.55
CA MET A 211 -6.80 -24.77 -11.59
C MET A 211 -5.78 -25.59 -10.77
N VAL A 212 -4.54 -25.62 -11.23
CA VAL A 212 -3.43 -26.27 -10.53
C VAL A 212 -2.43 -25.19 -10.17
N PHE A 213 -2.13 -25.08 -8.89
CA PHE A 213 -1.14 -24.16 -8.35
C PHE A 213 0.09 -24.96 -7.92
N ALA A 214 1.26 -24.39 -8.18
CA ALA A 214 2.55 -24.94 -7.76
C ALA A 214 3.18 -24.12 -6.63
N ASP A 215 2.42 -23.23 -6.04
CA ASP A 215 2.79 -22.32 -4.96
C ASP A 215 1.56 -22.06 -4.07
N ARG A 216 1.65 -21.15 -3.10
CA ARG A 216 0.53 -20.72 -2.26
C ARG A 216 -0.68 -20.30 -3.10
N PHE A 217 -1.86 -20.52 -2.57
CA PHE A 217 -3.12 -20.21 -3.26
C PHE A 217 -3.71 -18.87 -2.78
N PRO A 218 -3.35 -17.71 -3.36
CA PRO A 218 -3.79 -16.40 -2.91
C PRO A 218 -5.11 -15.94 -3.55
N LEU A 219 -5.79 -16.81 -4.31
CA LEU A 219 -6.97 -16.44 -5.11
C LEU A 219 -8.21 -17.16 -4.58
N ARG A 220 -9.05 -16.46 -3.84
CA ARG A 220 -10.34 -16.94 -3.34
C ARG A 220 -11.50 -16.02 -3.69
#